data_8cfbfad8e26602bf7ec3e0dfb4ee37d4
#
_entry.id   8cfbfad8e26602bf7ec3e0dfb4ee37d4
#
_cell.length_a   1.000
_cell.length_b   1.000
_cell.length_c   1.000
_cell.angle_alpha   90.00
_cell.angle_beta   90.00
_cell.angle_gamma   90.00
#
_symmetry.space_group_name_H-M   'P 1'
#
loop_
_entity.id
_entity.type
_entity.pdbx_description
1 polymer ?
#
loop_
_entity_poly.entity_id
_entity_poly.type
_entity_poly.pdbx_seq_one_letter_code
_entity_poly.pdbx_strand_id
1 'polypeptide(L)'
;MNNTFYKDALPEDGRVAYSPSEEAPKDWYNIIGYSKLGDRVMRVDMVERLLALIRIAARDGSFKITEEMLSIAGASKEQMSKVLMDLDFELLDQDKNHEITFDTVFKKKKKFIFKNKAKNIKKIKKDKILEKMKTVKNTTTNIKINPDSPFAVLSNLKLKK
;
A
#
# COMPACT_ATOMS: atom_id res chain seq x y z
N MET A 1 0.82 27.22 -0.84
CA MET A 1 1.70 26.13 -1.32
C MET A 1 2.62 26.74 -2.38
N ASN A 2 3.92 26.80 -2.12
CA ASN A 2 4.88 27.32 -3.09
C ASN A 2 5.00 26.31 -4.23
N ASN A 3 4.50 26.69 -5.40
CA ASN A 3 4.57 25.87 -6.62
C ASN A 3 5.99 25.97 -7.21
N THR A 4 6.97 25.40 -6.50
CA THR A 4 8.35 25.36 -6.96
C THR A 4 8.47 24.27 -8.01
N PHE A 5 8.73 24.65 -9.24
CA PHE A 5 8.91 23.71 -10.36
C PHE A 5 10.40 23.32 -10.44
N TYR A 6 10.69 22.06 -10.15
CA TYR A 6 12.04 21.49 -10.17
C TYR A 6 12.39 21.01 -11.58
N LYS A 7 12.74 21.94 -12.47
CA LYS A 7 13.03 21.62 -13.88
C LYS A 7 14.21 20.66 -14.04
N ASP A 8 15.23 20.79 -13.21
CA ASP A 8 16.45 19.96 -13.26
C ASP A 8 16.23 18.53 -12.72
N ALA A 9 15.10 18.29 -12.07
CA ALA A 9 14.70 16.97 -11.59
C ALA A 9 13.75 16.24 -12.55
N LEU A 10 13.40 16.85 -13.71
CA LEU A 10 12.60 16.19 -14.74
C LEU A 10 13.42 15.09 -15.42
N PRO A 11 12.82 13.92 -15.69
CA PRO A 11 13.47 12.90 -16.49
C PRO A 11 13.56 13.33 -17.95
N GLU A 12 14.61 12.88 -18.63
CA GLU A 12 14.68 12.95 -20.09
C GLU A 12 13.59 12.05 -20.70
N ASP A 13 13.16 12.38 -21.92
CA ASP A 13 12.11 11.64 -22.62
C ASP A 13 12.44 10.14 -22.74
N GLY A 14 11.49 9.29 -22.35
CA GLY A 14 11.63 7.83 -22.40
C GLY A 14 12.45 7.22 -21.26
N ARG A 15 13.05 8.01 -20.38
CA ARG A 15 13.84 7.50 -19.26
C ARG A 15 12.93 6.90 -18.18
N VAL A 16 13.13 5.63 -17.88
CA VAL A 16 12.30 4.87 -16.93
C VAL A 16 12.87 4.83 -15.51
N ALA A 17 14.19 5.04 -15.36
CA ALA A 17 14.88 5.10 -14.08
C ALA A 17 16.11 6.03 -14.15
N TYR A 18 16.32 6.83 -13.09
CA TYR A 18 17.45 7.76 -12.99
C TYR A 18 17.80 8.06 -11.52
N SER A 19 18.89 8.79 -11.29
CA SER A 19 19.28 9.23 -9.94
C SER A 19 18.47 10.45 -9.53
N PRO A 20 17.99 10.52 -8.28
CA PRO A 20 17.23 11.67 -7.80
C PRO A 20 18.07 12.94 -7.75
N SER A 21 17.47 14.10 -7.98
CA SER A 21 18.03 15.39 -7.61
C SER A 21 17.89 15.59 -6.10
N GLU A 22 18.88 16.22 -5.47
CA GLU A 22 18.85 16.53 -4.03
C GLU A 22 17.79 17.58 -3.68
N GLU A 23 17.49 18.48 -4.60
CA GLU A 23 16.57 19.60 -4.41
C GLU A 23 15.09 19.18 -4.45
N ALA A 24 14.75 18.13 -5.19
CA ALA A 24 13.37 17.73 -5.40
C ALA A 24 12.85 16.83 -4.27
N PRO A 25 11.73 17.20 -3.62
CA PRO A 25 11.12 16.38 -2.58
C PRO A 25 10.48 15.11 -3.17
N LYS A 26 10.31 14.08 -2.33
CA LYS A 26 9.73 12.79 -2.73
C LYS A 26 8.34 12.95 -3.37
N ASP A 27 7.52 13.83 -2.83
CA ASP A 27 6.14 14.04 -3.29
C ASP A 27 6.08 14.63 -4.69
N TRP A 28 7.08 15.41 -5.09
CA TRP A 28 7.16 15.96 -6.43
C TRP A 28 7.30 14.87 -7.50
N TYR A 29 8.15 13.85 -7.23
CA TYR A 29 8.30 12.71 -8.14
C TYR A 29 6.98 11.94 -8.32
N ASN A 30 6.19 11.81 -7.25
CA ASN A 30 4.89 11.15 -7.30
C ASN A 30 3.91 11.89 -8.23
N ILE A 31 3.95 13.23 -8.25
CA ILE A 31 3.09 14.05 -9.11
C ILE A 31 3.40 13.81 -10.60
N ILE A 32 4.67 13.62 -10.96
CA ILE A 32 5.08 13.38 -12.36
C ILE A 32 5.05 11.90 -12.77
N GLY A 33 4.49 11.01 -11.93
CA GLY A 33 4.34 9.59 -12.23
C GLY A 33 5.58 8.74 -11.98
N TYR A 34 6.50 9.25 -11.16
CA TYR A 34 7.69 8.54 -10.69
C TYR A 34 7.65 8.30 -9.20
N SER A 35 8.44 7.35 -8.70
CA SER A 35 8.61 7.07 -7.28
C SER A 35 10.09 7.10 -6.91
N LYS A 36 10.45 7.90 -5.88
CA LYS A 36 11.80 7.94 -5.32
C LYS A 36 11.94 6.82 -4.29
N LEU A 37 12.82 5.87 -4.58
CA LEU A 37 13.11 4.68 -3.76
C LEU A 37 14.63 4.57 -3.55
N GLY A 38 15.08 4.75 -2.32
CA GLY A 38 16.51 4.85 -2.01
C GLY A 38 17.19 5.91 -2.86
N ASP A 39 18.25 5.52 -3.57
CA ASP A 39 19.04 6.39 -4.45
C ASP A 39 18.56 6.35 -5.92
N ARG A 40 17.33 5.86 -6.16
CA ARG A 40 16.77 5.75 -7.52
C ARG A 40 15.39 6.38 -7.59
N VAL A 41 15.13 6.99 -8.74
CA VAL A 41 13.80 7.44 -9.15
C VAL A 41 13.35 6.55 -10.29
N MET A 42 12.21 5.91 -10.17
CA MET A 42 11.70 4.97 -11.17
C MET A 42 10.26 5.33 -11.53
N ARG A 43 9.92 5.14 -12.80
CA ARG A 43 8.53 5.31 -13.27
C ARG A 43 7.64 4.25 -12.60
N VAL A 44 6.42 4.65 -12.21
CA VAL A 44 5.52 3.84 -11.38
C VAL A 44 5.22 2.45 -11.99
N ASP A 45 5.11 2.33 -13.31
CA ASP A 45 4.91 1.04 -13.98
C ASP A 45 6.10 0.08 -13.80
N MET A 46 7.34 0.61 -13.78
CA MET A 46 8.54 -0.19 -13.52
C MET A 46 8.62 -0.62 -12.05
N VAL A 47 8.18 0.25 -11.13
CA VAL A 47 8.04 -0.11 -9.70
C VAL A 47 7.04 -1.25 -9.52
N GLU A 48 5.89 -1.20 -10.21
CA GLU A 48 4.90 -2.29 -10.15
C GLU A 48 5.42 -3.61 -10.72
N ARG A 49 6.17 -3.57 -11.83
CA ARG A 49 6.86 -4.77 -12.38
C ARG A 49 7.85 -5.35 -11.39
N LEU A 50 8.70 -4.48 -10.78
CA LEU A 50 9.65 -4.90 -9.76
C LEU A 50 8.94 -5.53 -8.57
N LEU A 51 7.87 -4.91 -8.07
CA LEU A 51 7.08 -5.45 -6.97
C LEU A 51 6.42 -6.79 -7.32
N ALA A 52 6.02 -7.01 -8.56
CA ALA A 52 5.47 -8.29 -9.02
C ALA A 52 6.52 -9.40 -8.92
N LEU A 53 7.76 -9.16 -9.40
CA LEU A 53 8.87 -10.11 -9.26
C LEU A 53 9.20 -10.38 -7.80
N ILE A 54 9.29 -9.32 -6.97
CA ILE A 54 9.56 -9.47 -5.54
C ILE A 54 8.46 -10.29 -4.86
N ARG A 55 7.18 -10.09 -5.19
CA ARG A 55 6.06 -10.87 -4.61
C ARG A 55 6.18 -12.36 -4.93
N ILE A 56 6.62 -12.69 -6.16
CA ILE A 56 6.85 -14.08 -6.59
C ILE A 56 8.03 -14.66 -5.82
N ALA A 57 9.17 -13.96 -5.80
CA ALA A 57 10.38 -14.40 -5.12
C ALA A 57 10.21 -14.53 -3.59
N ALA A 58 9.48 -13.60 -2.97
CA ALA A 58 9.23 -13.58 -1.52
C ALA A 58 8.08 -14.52 -1.07
N ARG A 59 7.55 -15.36 -1.95
CA ARG A 59 6.44 -16.27 -1.64
C ARG A 59 6.78 -17.21 -0.49
N ASP A 60 8.02 -17.67 -0.44
CA ASP A 60 8.53 -18.56 0.61
C ASP A 60 9.04 -17.82 1.86
N GLY A 61 8.84 -16.49 1.91
CA GLY A 61 9.12 -15.63 3.07
C GLY A 61 10.45 -14.89 2.99
N SER A 62 11.45 -15.39 2.29
CA SER A 62 12.74 -14.73 2.05
C SER A 62 13.15 -14.88 0.58
N PHE A 63 13.91 -13.91 0.06
CA PHE A 63 14.35 -13.94 -1.34
C PHE A 63 15.74 -13.30 -1.50
N LYS A 64 16.36 -13.55 -2.64
CA LYS A 64 17.62 -12.95 -3.07
C LYS A 64 17.38 -11.97 -4.22
N ILE A 65 18.30 -11.03 -4.41
CA ILE A 65 18.28 -10.13 -5.56
C ILE A 65 18.59 -10.93 -6.82
N THR A 66 17.79 -10.76 -7.87
CA THR A 66 18.01 -11.37 -9.19
C THR A 66 18.49 -10.33 -10.19
N GLU A 67 19.19 -10.78 -11.26
CA GLU A 67 19.61 -9.90 -12.35
C GLU A 67 18.43 -9.21 -13.03
N GLU A 68 17.30 -9.88 -13.14
CA GLU A 68 16.08 -9.33 -13.69
C GLU A 68 15.57 -8.13 -12.87
N MET A 69 15.60 -8.23 -11.53
CA MET A 69 15.24 -7.11 -10.64
C MET A 69 16.19 -5.92 -10.84
N LEU A 70 17.51 -6.16 -10.97
CA LEU A 70 18.50 -5.11 -11.22
C LEU A 70 18.26 -4.44 -12.57
N SER A 71 17.98 -5.24 -13.60
CA SER A 71 17.69 -4.73 -14.96
C SER A 71 16.47 -3.82 -14.99
N ILE A 72 15.37 -4.24 -14.35
CA ILE A 72 14.12 -3.44 -14.27
C ILE A 72 14.36 -2.13 -13.50
N ALA A 73 15.10 -2.19 -12.39
CA ALA A 73 15.38 -1.01 -11.58
C ALA A 73 16.45 -0.11 -12.21
N GLY A 74 17.23 -0.59 -13.16
CA GLY A 74 18.40 0.09 -13.69
C GLY A 74 19.40 0.45 -12.57
N ALA A 75 19.59 -0.44 -11.61
CA ALA A 75 20.30 -0.19 -10.35
C ALA A 75 21.42 -1.20 -10.13
N SER A 76 22.50 -0.77 -9.43
CA SER A 76 23.49 -1.69 -8.88
C SER A 76 22.90 -2.50 -7.71
N LYS A 77 23.59 -3.56 -7.28
CA LYS A 77 23.16 -4.37 -6.12
C LYS A 77 23.00 -3.52 -4.85
N GLU A 78 23.93 -2.61 -4.63
CA GLU A 78 23.92 -1.69 -3.48
C GLU A 78 22.72 -0.73 -3.55
N GLN A 79 22.46 -0.15 -4.72
CA GLN A 79 21.30 0.71 -4.93
C GLN A 79 20.00 -0.06 -4.78
N MET A 80 19.94 -1.32 -5.28
CA MET A 80 18.78 -2.18 -5.12
C MET A 80 18.50 -2.50 -3.66
N SER A 81 19.52 -2.71 -2.83
CA SER A 81 19.30 -2.93 -1.40
C SER A 81 18.62 -1.73 -0.73
N LYS A 82 19.02 -0.50 -1.07
CA LYS A 82 18.37 0.73 -0.58
C LYS A 82 16.93 0.83 -1.08
N VAL A 83 16.67 0.49 -2.34
CA VAL A 83 15.31 0.41 -2.91
C VAL A 83 14.45 -0.60 -2.13
N LEU A 84 14.99 -1.78 -1.82
CA LEU A 84 14.28 -2.79 -1.05
C LEU A 84 14.00 -2.35 0.39
N MET A 85 14.93 -1.64 1.03
CA MET A 85 14.72 -1.08 2.38
C MET A 85 13.57 -0.07 2.40
N ASP A 86 13.44 0.77 1.37
CA ASP A 86 12.33 1.73 1.21
C ASP A 86 10.99 1.04 0.90
N LEU A 87 11.03 -0.17 0.33
CA LEU A 87 9.86 -1.00 0.07
C LEU A 87 9.45 -1.89 1.27
N ASP A 88 9.92 -1.60 2.48
CA ASP A 88 9.64 -2.34 3.70
C ASP A 88 10.26 -3.77 3.74
N PHE A 89 11.39 -3.99 3.07
CA PHE A 89 12.19 -5.20 3.22
C PHE A 89 13.39 -4.96 4.15
N GLU A 90 13.91 -6.01 4.76
CA GLU A 90 15.08 -5.97 5.64
C GLU A 90 16.05 -7.08 5.26
N LEU A 91 17.34 -6.85 5.51
CA LEU A 91 18.40 -7.85 5.38
C LEU A 91 18.27 -8.88 6.50
N LEU A 92 18.37 -10.16 6.17
CA LEU A 92 18.39 -11.24 7.16
C LEU A 92 19.77 -11.39 7.79
N ASP A 93 20.84 -11.18 7.04
CA ASP A 93 22.23 -11.26 7.53
C ASP A 93 22.62 -9.92 8.16
N GLN A 94 22.88 -9.95 9.47
CA GLN A 94 23.16 -8.76 10.29
C GLN A 94 24.63 -8.29 10.22
N ASP A 95 25.46 -8.86 9.35
CA ASP A 95 26.81 -8.39 9.16
C ASP A 95 26.84 -7.08 8.38
N LYS A 96 26.73 -5.98 9.14
CA LYS A 96 26.63 -4.60 8.65
C LYS A 96 27.80 -4.11 7.79
N ASN A 97 28.84 -4.92 7.65
CA ASN A 97 30.05 -4.61 6.89
C ASN A 97 30.26 -5.51 5.66
N HIS A 98 29.27 -6.31 5.25
CA HIS A 98 29.43 -7.20 4.11
C HIS A 98 28.98 -6.53 2.82
N GLU A 99 29.82 -6.66 1.80
CA GLU A 99 29.49 -6.27 0.42
C GLU A 99 28.19 -6.97 -0.02
N ILE A 100 27.24 -6.21 -0.55
CA ILE A 100 25.96 -6.76 -1.01
C ILE A 100 26.18 -7.62 -2.24
N THR A 101 26.09 -8.94 -2.05
CA THR A 101 26.24 -9.94 -3.09
C THR A 101 24.88 -10.47 -3.56
N PHE A 102 24.86 -11.31 -4.61
CA PHE A 102 23.65 -12.02 -5.02
C PHE A 102 23.15 -13.02 -3.96
N ASP A 103 24.00 -13.42 -3.01
CA ASP A 103 23.63 -14.33 -1.93
C ASP A 103 22.95 -13.64 -0.74
N THR A 104 22.94 -12.31 -0.73
CA THR A 104 22.29 -11.53 0.31
C THR A 104 20.79 -11.78 0.32
N VAL A 105 20.27 -12.21 1.48
CA VAL A 105 18.88 -12.62 1.67
C VAL A 105 18.06 -11.49 2.26
N PHE A 106 16.93 -11.18 1.62
CA PHE A 106 15.98 -10.17 2.06
C PHE A 106 14.69 -10.81 2.56
N LYS A 107 14.05 -10.16 3.53
CA LYS A 107 12.77 -10.55 4.08
C LYS A 107 11.87 -9.33 4.28
N LYS A 108 10.57 -9.51 4.13
CA LYS A 108 9.60 -8.45 4.40
C LYS A 108 9.57 -8.09 5.89
N LYS A 109 9.72 -6.81 6.22
CA LYS A 109 9.56 -6.32 7.60
C LYS A 109 8.17 -6.67 8.11
N LYS A 110 8.11 -7.31 9.28
CA LYS A 110 6.84 -7.55 9.96
C LYS A 110 6.31 -6.23 10.50
N LYS A 111 5.26 -5.67 9.90
CA LYS A 111 4.58 -4.51 10.48
C LYS A 111 3.98 -4.95 11.81
N PHE A 112 4.43 -4.38 12.92
CA PHE A 112 3.79 -4.53 14.22
C PHE A 112 2.40 -3.91 14.14
N ILE A 113 1.40 -4.71 13.78
CA ILE A 113 0.02 -4.30 13.93
C ILE A 113 -0.24 -4.30 15.44
N PHE A 114 -0.36 -3.12 16.02
CA PHE A 114 -0.82 -2.98 17.41
C PHE A 114 -2.22 -3.62 17.51
N LYS A 115 -2.26 -4.90 17.92
CA LYS A 115 -3.51 -5.68 18.09
C LYS A 115 -4.51 -5.00 19.05
N ASN A 116 -4.05 -4.02 19.83
CA ASN A 116 -4.87 -3.29 20.78
C ASN A 116 -5.88 -2.32 20.13
N LYS A 117 -5.58 -1.74 18.94
CA LYS A 117 -6.57 -0.91 18.22
C LYS A 117 -7.73 -1.74 17.65
N ALA A 118 -7.44 -2.96 17.15
CA ALA A 118 -8.48 -3.80 16.55
C ALA A 118 -9.47 -4.37 17.59
N LYS A 119 -9.02 -4.64 18.82
CA LYS A 119 -9.91 -5.09 19.91
C LYS A 119 -10.83 -3.96 20.39
N ASN A 120 -10.31 -2.73 20.51
CA ASN A 120 -11.13 -1.58 20.90
C ASN A 120 -12.15 -1.17 19.84
N ILE A 121 -11.77 -1.21 18.54
CA ILE A 121 -12.70 -0.91 17.43
C ILE A 121 -13.81 -1.96 17.34
N LYS A 122 -13.51 -3.25 17.57
CA LYS A 122 -14.51 -4.32 17.60
C LYS A 122 -15.46 -4.17 18.79
N LYS A 123 -14.97 -3.76 19.98
CA LYS A 123 -15.77 -3.53 21.17
C LYS A 123 -16.69 -2.32 20.97
N ILE A 124 -16.19 -1.18 20.50
CA ILE A 124 -16.97 0.03 20.23
C ILE A 124 -18.02 -0.20 19.15
N LYS A 125 -17.72 -0.98 18.08
CA LYS A 125 -18.72 -1.34 17.06
C LYS A 125 -19.81 -2.24 17.62
N LYS A 126 -19.47 -3.18 18.51
CA LYS A 126 -20.42 -4.11 19.12
C LYS A 126 -21.37 -3.37 20.07
N ASP A 127 -20.85 -2.46 20.87
CA ASP A 127 -21.64 -1.63 21.80
C ASP A 127 -22.59 -0.68 21.06
N LYS A 128 -22.11 0.00 19.98
CA LYS A 128 -22.96 0.83 19.12
C LYS A 128 -24.04 0.06 18.37
N ILE A 129 -23.79 -1.20 17.99
CA ILE A 129 -24.80 -2.07 17.35
C ILE A 129 -25.83 -2.52 18.37
N LEU A 130 -25.41 -2.84 19.61
CA LEU A 130 -26.33 -3.23 20.68
C LEU A 130 -27.25 -2.06 21.10
N GLU A 131 -26.70 -0.83 21.14
CA GLU A 131 -27.46 0.38 21.44
C GLU A 131 -28.49 0.71 20.34
N LYS A 132 -28.06 0.59 19.06
CA LYS A 132 -28.99 0.74 17.92
C LYS A 132 -30.06 -0.34 17.90
N MET A 133 -29.78 -1.58 18.30
CA MET A 133 -30.77 -2.66 18.39
C MET A 133 -31.76 -2.44 19.54
N LYS A 134 -31.36 -1.81 20.64
CA LYS A 134 -32.28 -1.42 21.75
C LYS A 134 -33.21 -0.30 21.35
N THR A 135 -32.73 0.70 20.60
CA THR A 135 -33.57 1.80 20.09
C THR A 135 -34.54 1.35 19.00
N VAL A 136 -34.19 0.37 18.17
CA VAL A 136 -35.10 -0.16 17.12
C VAL A 136 -36.23 -1.03 17.73
N LYS A 137 -36.02 -1.68 18.89
CA LYS A 137 -37.10 -2.44 19.55
C LYS A 137 -38.21 -1.55 20.12
N ASN A 138 -37.97 -0.27 20.34
CA ASN A 138 -38.96 0.68 20.89
C ASN A 138 -39.69 1.49 19.81
N THR A 139 -39.39 1.29 18.51
CA THR A 139 -39.99 2.05 17.41
C THR A 139 -40.85 1.22 16.44
N THR A 140 -41.24 0.00 16.84
CA THR A 140 -42.13 -0.86 16.00
C THR A 140 -43.63 -0.54 16.15
N THR A 141 -43.97 0.74 16.28
CA THR A 141 -45.39 1.13 16.11
C THR A 141 -45.44 2.42 15.27
N ASN A 142 -46.09 2.30 14.10
CA ASN A 142 -46.47 3.38 13.18
C ASN A 142 -45.42 3.77 12.10
N ILE A 143 -45.01 2.83 11.27
CA ILE A 143 -44.52 3.17 9.93
C ILE A 143 -45.78 3.48 9.09
N LYS A 144 -46.10 4.76 8.88
CA LYS A 144 -47.07 5.17 7.87
C LYS A 144 -46.48 4.89 6.51
N ILE A 145 -46.97 3.84 5.84
CA ILE A 145 -46.55 3.49 4.48
C ILE A 145 -47.10 4.57 3.56
N ASN A 146 -46.23 5.24 2.83
CA ASN A 146 -46.64 6.18 1.79
C ASN A 146 -47.30 5.40 0.64
N PRO A 147 -48.57 5.60 0.31
CA PRO A 147 -49.28 4.84 -0.72
C PRO A 147 -48.72 5.08 -2.14
N ASP A 148 -48.07 6.23 -2.37
CA ASP A 148 -47.45 6.57 -3.66
C ASP A 148 -46.03 5.99 -3.85
N SER A 149 -45.55 5.23 -2.86
CA SER A 149 -44.24 4.57 -2.98
C SER A 149 -44.32 3.38 -3.92
N PRO A 150 -43.36 3.24 -4.88
CA PRO A 150 -43.28 2.05 -5.75
C PRO A 150 -43.13 0.74 -4.98
N PHE A 151 -42.76 0.83 -3.68
CA PHE A 151 -42.61 -0.34 -2.79
C PHE A 151 -43.86 -0.60 -1.90
N ALA A 152 -44.93 0.18 -2.02
CA ALA A 152 -46.13 -0.03 -1.23
C ALA A 152 -46.75 -1.42 -1.41
N VAL A 153 -46.56 -2.03 -2.59
CA VAL A 153 -47.01 -3.39 -2.93
C VAL A 153 -46.39 -4.45 -2.04
N LEU A 154 -45.16 -4.23 -1.53
CA LEU A 154 -44.45 -5.20 -0.66
C LEU A 154 -45.13 -5.34 0.73
N SER A 155 -45.95 -4.38 1.16
CA SER A 155 -46.69 -4.46 2.43
C SER A 155 -47.73 -5.59 2.45
N ASN A 156 -48.16 -6.05 1.27
CA ASN A 156 -49.15 -7.12 1.11
C ASN A 156 -48.55 -8.52 1.04
N LEU A 157 -47.21 -8.63 1.00
CA LEU A 157 -46.49 -9.92 1.02
C LEU A 157 -46.48 -10.51 2.43
N LYS A 158 -47.40 -11.42 2.70
CA LYS A 158 -47.36 -12.25 3.91
C LYS A 158 -46.31 -13.34 3.74
N LEU A 159 -45.18 -13.21 4.44
CA LEU A 159 -44.23 -14.29 4.59
C LEU A 159 -44.89 -15.46 5.30
N LYS A 160 -45.16 -16.57 4.58
CA LYS A 160 -45.54 -17.85 5.22
C LYS A 160 -44.38 -18.32 6.09
N LYS A 161 -44.64 -18.48 7.37
CA LYS A 161 -43.75 -19.15 8.30
C LYS A 161 -43.70 -20.65 8.00
#